data_147fd3484e79bcbbb22b6df5d5c8d8b2
#
_entry.id   147fd3484e79bcbbb22b6df5d5c8d8b2
#
_cell.length_a   1.000
_cell.length_b   1.000
_cell.length_c   1.000
_cell.angle_alpha   90.00
_cell.angle_beta   90.00
_cell.angle_gamma   90.00
#
_symmetry.space_group_name_H-M   'P 1'
#
loop_
_entity.id
_entity.type
_entity.pdbx_description
1 polymer ?
#
loop_
_entity_poly.entity_id
_entity_poly.type
_entity_poly.pdbx_seq_one_letter_code
_entity_poly.pdbx_strand_id
1 'polypeptide(L)'
;MNNVKEKNHGKIVQVMGPVVDVEFENNDLPFIKDALEVYSEGKRLVMEVAQHIGNNTVRCIMLGASEGLCKDMDVIATGKGIQVPVGNKTLGRLFNVVGETIDGGESLEGEEHWVIHRDPPSFEEQSPVVEMLETGIKVIDLLAPYAKGGKIGLFGGAGVGKTVLIQELIRNIATEHGGYSIFTGVGERSREGNDLWSEMKESGVLEKTALVFGQMNEPPGARMRVAETGLTMAEYFRDEEHQNVLLFIDNIFRFVQAGSEVSALLGRMPSAVGYQPTLATEVGELQERIASTNKGSVTSVQAVYVPADDLTDPAPATTFAHLDATTVLSRKIVEQGIYPAVDPLESTSRILEEDVVGKEHYETARQVQAMLQKYKELQDIIAILGMEELSDEDKVTVYRARKIQRFLSQPFHVAENFTGVPGKYVPVKETIRGFRAIIDGEMDEYPEAAFFNVGTIDEAVEKAKKLMAQ
;
A
#
# COMPACT_ATOMS: atom_id res chain seq x y z
N MET A 1 -2.65 44.52 17.16
CA MET A 1 -1.21 44.35 17.39
C MET A 1 -0.95 42.86 17.40
N ASN A 2 -0.50 42.31 16.28
CA ASN A 2 -0.12 40.90 16.21
C ASN A 2 1.20 40.75 16.96
N ASN A 3 1.16 40.17 18.15
CA ASN A 3 2.35 39.65 18.79
C ASN A 3 2.87 38.51 17.89
N VAL A 4 3.81 38.81 17.03
CA VAL A 4 4.71 37.81 16.45
C VAL A 4 5.49 37.29 17.68
N LYS A 5 5.10 36.14 18.24
CA LYS A 5 5.92 35.45 19.21
C LYS A 5 7.29 35.30 18.55
N GLU A 6 8.32 35.86 19.17
CA GLU A 6 9.70 35.58 18.75
C GLU A 6 9.86 34.05 18.68
N LYS A 7 10.35 33.55 17.57
CA LYS A 7 10.59 32.12 17.41
C LYS A 7 11.59 31.70 18.50
N ASN A 8 11.26 30.63 19.23
CA ASN A 8 12.13 30.08 20.23
C ASN A 8 13.40 29.51 19.57
N HIS A 9 14.56 29.89 20.05
CA HIS A 9 15.84 29.46 19.51
C HIS A 9 16.58 28.57 20.51
N GLY A 10 17.17 27.51 20.00
CA GLY A 10 18.05 26.62 20.72
C GLY A 10 19.40 26.50 20.06
N LYS A 11 20.29 25.78 20.69
CA LYS A 11 21.64 25.49 20.17
C LYS A 11 21.92 24.00 20.19
N ILE A 12 22.56 23.51 19.14
CA ILE A 12 23.02 22.12 19.09
C ILE A 12 24.12 21.94 20.15
N VAL A 13 23.93 20.97 21.03
CA VAL A 13 24.93 20.61 22.05
C VAL A 13 25.68 19.34 21.71
N GLN A 14 25.02 18.42 20.97
CA GLN A 14 25.61 17.15 20.55
C GLN A 14 25.00 16.65 19.26
N VAL A 15 25.78 16.01 18.39
CA VAL A 15 25.37 15.31 17.18
C VAL A 15 25.87 13.87 17.26
N MET A 16 24.95 12.90 17.17
CA MET A 16 25.20 11.45 17.20
C MET A 16 24.57 10.79 15.98
N GLY A 17 25.19 10.95 14.81
CA GLY A 17 24.57 10.49 13.56
C GLY A 17 23.25 11.20 13.32
N PRO A 18 22.13 10.47 13.13
CA PRO A 18 20.81 11.06 12.90
C PRO A 18 20.12 11.60 14.15
N VAL A 19 20.75 11.50 15.33
CA VAL A 19 20.22 12.02 16.60
C VAL A 19 20.97 13.29 16.98
N VAL A 20 20.25 14.36 17.31
CA VAL A 20 20.78 15.66 17.65
C VAL A 20 20.16 16.14 18.96
N ASP A 21 21.00 16.54 19.91
CA ASP A 21 20.57 17.16 21.15
C ASP A 21 20.65 18.68 21.03
N VAL A 22 19.54 19.34 21.39
CA VAL A 22 19.37 20.79 21.30
C VAL A 22 19.02 21.37 22.68
N GLU A 23 19.77 22.35 23.14
CA GLU A 23 19.51 23.07 24.40
C GLU A 23 18.74 24.36 24.11
N PHE A 24 17.70 24.61 24.91
CA PHE A 24 16.90 25.83 24.86
C PHE A 24 17.08 26.65 26.13
N GLU A 25 16.98 27.95 25.99
CA GLU A 25 17.02 28.85 27.14
C GLU A 25 15.68 28.90 27.86
N ASN A 26 15.67 29.23 29.15
CA ASN A 26 14.53 29.62 29.95
C ASN A 26 13.43 28.53 30.14
N ASN A 27 13.73 27.25 30.10
CA ASN A 27 12.75 26.16 30.23
C ASN A 27 11.56 26.19 29.20
N ASP A 28 11.69 26.96 28.13
CA ASP A 28 10.68 26.99 27.06
C ASP A 28 11.01 25.91 26.02
N LEU A 29 10.74 24.66 26.41
CA LEU A 29 11.05 23.51 25.58
C LEU A 29 9.95 23.27 24.52
N PRO A 30 10.33 22.94 23.27
CA PRO A 30 9.36 22.48 22.29
C PRO A 30 8.72 21.16 22.74
N PHE A 31 7.48 20.91 22.30
CA PHE A 31 6.78 19.67 22.60
C PHE A 31 7.38 18.48 21.84
N ILE A 32 7.17 17.28 22.37
CA ILE A 32 7.48 16.04 21.65
C ILE A 32 6.68 16.01 20.35
N LYS A 33 7.32 15.60 19.26
CA LYS A 33 6.81 15.64 17.88
C LYS A 33 6.81 17.02 17.22
N ASP A 34 7.25 18.08 17.90
CA ASP A 34 7.45 19.36 17.24
C ASP A 34 8.63 19.31 16.25
N ALA A 35 8.49 20.07 15.17
CA ALA A 35 9.53 20.25 14.17
C ALA A 35 10.48 21.38 14.57
N LEU A 36 11.78 21.11 14.47
CA LEU A 36 12.84 22.10 14.60
C LEU A 36 13.55 22.24 13.27
N GLU A 37 14.05 23.44 12.99
CA GLU A 37 14.80 23.76 11.77
C GLU A 37 16.21 24.21 12.09
N VAL A 38 17.15 23.73 11.30
CA VAL A 38 18.53 24.20 11.30
C VAL A 38 18.99 24.46 9.87
N TYR A 39 19.74 25.51 9.66
CA TYR A 39 20.27 25.87 8.36
C TYR A 39 21.76 25.57 8.30
N SER A 40 22.17 24.72 7.39
CA SER A 40 23.57 24.37 7.13
C SER A 40 23.85 24.56 5.64
N GLU A 41 24.90 25.35 5.35
CA GLU A 41 25.32 25.65 3.97
C GLU A 41 24.17 26.16 3.06
N GLY A 42 23.25 26.93 3.63
CA GLY A 42 22.08 27.46 2.91
C GLY A 42 20.94 26.46 2.69
N LYS A 43 21.07 25.24 3.20
CA LYS A 43 20.02 24.22 3.14
C LYS A 43 19.23 24.18 4.45
N ARG A 44 17.93 24.13 4.35
CA ARG A 44 17.02 23.90 5.47
C ARG A 44 17.01 22.40 5.81
N LEU A 45 17.34 22.08 7.04
CA LEU A 45 17.26 20.73 7.59
C LEU A 45 16.20 20.70 8.68
N VAL A 46 15.40 19.67 8.71
CA VAL A 46 14.31 19.49 9.69
C VAL A 46 14.61 18.31 10.59
N MET A 47 14.34 18.51 11.88
CA MET A 47 14.40 17.45 12.89
C MET A 47 13.12 17.44 13.71
N GLU A 48 12.80 16.30 14.29
CA GLU A 48 11.62 16.09 15.14
C GLU A 48 12.06 15.85 16.58
N VAL A 49 11.40 16.51 17.52
CA VAL A 49 11.64 16.31 18.96
C VAL A 49 11.12 14.93 19.36
N ALA A 50 12.01 14.07 19.86
CA ALA A 50 11.69 12.70 20.28
C ALA A 50 11.59 12.56 21.81
N GLN A 51 12.42 13.27 22.56
CA GLN A 51 12.51 13.16 24.03
C GLN A 51 12.93 14.49 24.66
N HIS A 52 12.49 14.73 25.89
CA HIS A 52 13.09 15.68 26.82
C HIS A 52 14.09 14.93 27.71
N ILE A 53 15.37 15.31 27.67
CA ILE A 53 16.44 14.60 28.39
C ILE A 53 16.93 15.32 29.66
N GLY A 54 16.28 16.40 30.04
CA GLY A 54 16.67 17.22 31.20
C GLY A 54 17.62 18.37 30.83
N ASN A 55 17.92 19.24 31.79
CA ASN A 55 18.82 20.39 31.61
C ASN A 55 18.48 21.27 30.39
N ASN A 56 17.20 21.55 30.20
CA ASN A 56 16.67 22.34 29.07
C ASN A 56 17.04 21.76 27.67
N THR A 57 17.34 20.48 27.59
CA THR A 57 17.78 19.82 26.39
C THR A 57 16.69 18.85 25.86
N VAL A 58 16.47 18.92 24.58
CA VAL A 58 15.62 17.98 23.85
C VAL A 58 16.47 17.11 22.93
N ARG A 59 16.11 15.86 22.80
CA ARG A 59 16.71 14.92 21.85
C ARG A 59 15.83 14.81 20.63
N CYS A 60 16.44 15.06 19.47
CA CYS A 60 15.74 15.12 18.19
C CYS A 60 16.27 14.07 17.22
N ILE A 61 15.40 13.71 16.27
CA ILE A 61 15.72 12.80 15.18
C ILE A 61 15.71 13.60 13.87
N MET A 62 16.79 13.49 13.10
CA MET A 62 16.90 14.14 11.81
C MET A 62 15.99 13.46 10.77
N LEU A 63 15.29 14.27 9.99
CA LEU A 63 14.52 13.86 8.82
C LEU A 63 15.29 14.04 7.50
N GLY A 64 16.51 14.47 7.59
CA GLY A 64 17.46 14.61 6.50
C GLY A 64 18.86 14.28 6.98
N ALA A 65 19.81 14.39 6.07
CA ALA A 65 21.23 14.14 6.39
C ALA A 65 21.73 15.09 7.50
N SER A 66 22.53 14.57 8.41
CA SER A 66 23.10 15.34 9.53
C SER A 66 24.51 15.85 9.25
N GLU A 67 25.06 15.55 8.08
CA GLU A 67 26.40 15.98 7.68
C GLU A 67 26.47 17.50 7.63
N GLY A 68 27.56 18.04 8.23
CA GLY A 68 27.77 19.48 8.34
C GLY A 68 27.13 20.12 9.57
N LEU A 69 26.39 19.39 10.39
CA LEU A 69 25.91 19.90 11.68
C LEU A 69 27.01 19.89 12.69
N CYS A 70 27.16 21.03 13.40
CA CYS A 70 28.17 21.23 14.42
C CYS A 70 27.54 21.73 15.72
N LYS A 71 28.27 21.54 16.82
CA LYS A 71 27.92 22.13 18.10
C LYS A 71 27.79 23.66 17.98
N ASP A 72 26.91 24.24 18.78
CA ASP A 72 26.62 25.68 18.88
C ASP A 72 25.89 26.28 17.64
N MET A 73 25.48 25.47 16.64
CA MET A 73 24.61 25.95 15.57
C MET A 73 23.24 26.31 16.11
N ASP A 74 22.68 27.40 15.58
CA ASP A 74 21.34 27.85 15.95
C ASP A 74 20.24 26.94 15.36
N VAL A 75 19.26 26.62 16.20
CA VAL A 75 18.10 25.82 15.86
C VAL A 75 16.85 26.63 16.16
N ILE A 76 15.90 26.61 15.24
CA ILE A 76 14.64 27.35 15.35
C ILE A 76 13.52 26.35 15.66
N ALA A 77 12.83 26.56 16.78
CA ALA A 77 11.62 25.83 17.09
C ALA A 77 10.43 26.41 16.29
N THR A 78 9.75 25.58 15.53
CA THR A 78 8.60 26.03 14.71
C THR A 78 7.33 26.23 15.54
N GLY A 79 7.28 25.67 16.75
CA GLY A 79 6.09 25.68 17.64
C GLY A 79 4.96 24.79 17.17
N LYS A 80 5.21 23.88 16.24
CA LYS A 80 4.24 22.93 15.67
C LYS A 80 4.94 21.70 15.13
N GLY A 81 4.19 20.63 14.90
CA GLY A 81 4.71 19.43 14.27
C GLY A 81 5.09 19.64 12.80
N ILE A 82 5.63 18.58 12.19
CA ILE A 82 5.97 18.58 10.77
C ILE A 82 4.70 18.83 9.95
N GLN A 83 4.72 19.80 9.09
CA GLN A 83 3.61 20.15 8.20
C GLN A 83 3.97 19.85 6.73
N VAL A 84 3.01 19.29 6.01
CA VAL A 84 3.15 18.94 4.60
C VAL A 84 2.02 19.53 3.78
N PRO A 85 2.26 19.87 2.50
CA PRO A 85 1.22 20.42 1.64
C PRO A 85 0.12 19.37 1.41
N VAL A 86 -1.11 19.83 1.32
CA VAL A 86 -2.30 19.03 1.04
C VAL A 86 -3.15 19.68 -0.05
N GLY A 87 -4.06 18.92 -0.64
CA GLY A 87 -5.00 19.41 -1.63
C GLY A 87 -4.65 19.05 -3.07
N ASN A 88 -5.46 19.52 -3.99
CA ASN A 88 -5.40 19.13 -5.42
C ASN A 88 -4.06 19.44 -6.11
N LYS A 89 -3.32 20.42 -5.63
CA LYS A 89 -2.00 20.77 -6.19
C LYS A 89 -0.90 19.75 -5.88
N THR A 90 -1.15 18.83 -4.95
CA THR A 90 -0.25 17.71 -4.68
C THR A 90 -0.33 16.61 -5.73
N LEU A 91 -1.44 16.53 -6.45
CA LEU A 91 -1.64 15.52 -7.49
C LEU A 91 -0.67 15.72 -8.66
N GLY A 92 -0.13 14.63 -9.14
CA GLY A 92 0.89 14.63 -10.19
C GLY A 92 2.30 14.97 -9.71
N ARG A 93 2.49 15.19 -8.40
CA ARG A 93 3.74 15.69 -7.82
C ARG A 93 4.45 14.62 -6.98
N LEU A 94 5.73 14.83 -6.81
CA LEU A 94 6.63 13.97 -6.04
C LEU A 94 7.23 14.75 -4.88
N PHE A 95 7.12 14.20 -3.66
CA PHE A 95 7.51 14.85 -2.41
C PHE A 95 8.51 14.00 -1.62
N ASN A 96 9.32 14.69 -0.80
CA ASN A 96 10.06 14.06 0.29
C ASN A 96 9.22 13.99 1.58
N VAL A 97 9.82 13.49 2.66
CA VAL A 97 9.12 13.30 3.96
C VAL A 97 8.60 14.59 4.58
N VAL A 98 9.25 15.72 4.35
CA VAL A 98 8.84 17.04 4.86
C VAL A 98 7.94 17.81 3.91
N GLY A 99 7.47 17.15 2.83
CA GLY A 99 6.54 17.74 1.87
C GLY A 99 7.17 18.70 0.87
N GLU A 100 8.48 18.73 0.74
CA GLU A 100 9.17 19.49 -0.30
C GLU A 100 9.06 18.72 -1.64
N THR A 101 8.83 19.48 -2.72
CA THR A 101 8.77 18.90 -4.07
C THR A 101 10.16 18.50 -4.55
N ILE A 102 10.30 17.27 -5.05
CA ILE A 102 11.57 16.71 -5.55
C ILE A 102 11.52 16.31 -7.04
N ASP A 103 10.47 16.72 -7.73
CA ASP A 103 10.23 16.47 -9.16
C ASP A 103 10.76 17.60 -10.09
N GLY A 104 11.42 18.59 -9.52
CA GLY A 104 11.90 19.76 -10.26
C GLY A 104 10.81 20.80 -10.59
N GLY A 105 9.58 20.58 -10.11
CA GLY A 105 8.47 21.53 -10.28
C GLY A 105 8.45 22.64 -9.22
N GLU A 106 7.44 23.50 -9.30
CA GLU A 106 7.26 24.61 -8.36
C GLU A 106 7.07 24.12 -6.91
N SER A 107 7.58 24.90 -5.96
CA SER A 107 7.35 24.68 -4.53
C SER A 107 5.88 24.92 -4.16
N LEU A 108 5.37 24.13 -3.22
CA LEU A 108 4.02 24.27 -2.68
C LEU A 108 4.00 24.91 -1.28
N GLU A 109 5.04 25.63 -0.89
CA GLU A 109 5.12 26.27 0.44
C GLU A 109 3.97 27.27 0.73
N GLY A 110 3.40 27.87 -0.30
CA GLY A 110 2.26 28.79 -0.18
C GLY A 110 0.89 28.15 -0.09
N GLU A 111 0.80 26.84 -0.22
CA GLU A 111 -0.47 26.10 -0.20
C GLU A 111 -0.87 25.70 1.23
N GLU A 112 -2.05 25.12 1.37
CA GLU A 112 -2.53 24.60 2.65
C GLU A 112 -1.63 23.46 3.12
N HIS A 113 -1.29 23.48 4.41
CA HIS A 113 -0.44 22.48 5.06
C HIS A 113 -1.14 21.87 6.27
N TRP A 114 -0.99 20.58 6.42
CA TRP A 114 -1.47 19.83 7.58
C TRP A 114 -0.31 19.17 8.32
N VAL A 115 -0.46 19.08 9.66
CA VAL A 115 0.49 18.36 10.52
C VAL A 115 0.37 16.87 10.25
N ILE A 116 1.51 16.16 10.16
CA ILE A 116 1.51 14.72 9.87
C ILE A 116 1.09 13.86 11.08
N HIS A 117 1.25 14.36 12.29
CA HIS A 117 0.78 13.69 13.50
C HIS A 117 -0.67 14.09 13.76
N ARG A 118 -1.58 13.22 13.41
CA ARG A 118 -3.02 13.41 13.56
C ARG A 118 -3.63 12.26 14.33
N ASP A 119 -4.68 12.55 15.06
CA ASP A 119 -5.47 11.52 15.74
C ASP A 119 -6.28 10.71 14.71
N PRO A 120 -6.53 9.43 14.99
CA PRO A 120 -7.45 8.63 14.18
C PRO A 120 -8.87 9.22 14.25
N PRO A 121 -9.74 8.92 13.26
CA PRO A 121 -11.12 9.32 13.30
C PRO A 121 -11.80 8.84 14.59
N SER A 122 -12.62 9.71 15.20
CA SER A 122 -13.41 9.35 16.37
C SER A 122 -14.44 8.25 16.05
N PHE A 123 -14.96 7.58 17.07
CA PHE A 123 -15.99 6.55 16.87
C PHE A 123 -17.25 7.10 16.17
N GLU A 124 -17.59 8.36 16.39
CA GLU A 124 -18.74 9.02 15.77
C GLU A 124 -18.51 9.30 14.27
N GLU A 125 -17.26 9.53 13.88
CA GLU A 125 -16.89 9.81 12.50
C GLU A 125 -16.75 8.55 11.67
N GLN A 126 -16.46 7.42 12.27
CA GLN A 126 -16.28 6.15 11.57
C GLN A 126 -17.59 5.64 10.97
N SER A 127 -17.55 5.20 9.72
CA SER A 127 -18.69 4.57 9.07
C SER A 127 -18.85 3.13 9.58
N PRO A 128 -20.03 2.76 10.09
CA PRO A 128 -20.30 1.38 10.48
C PRO A 128 -20.60 0.48 9.28
N VAL A 129 -20.78 1.05 8.10
CA VAL A 129 -21.15 0.31 6.89
C VAL A 129 -19.90 -0.26 6.25
N VAL A 130 -19.88 -1.57 6.07
CA VAL A 130 -18.82 -2.26 5.34
C VAL A 130 -19.24 -2.37 3.87
N GLU A 131 -18.50 -1.72 2.99
CA GLU A 131 -18.73 -1.75 1.55
C GLU A 131 -17.51 -2.32 0.83
N MET A 132 -17.78 -3.11 -0.20
CA MET A 132 -16.74 -3.61 -1.10
C MET A 132 -16.23 -2.50 -2.01
N LEU A 133 -14.91 -2.40 -2.14
CA LEU A 133 -14.25 -1.61 -3.17
C LEU A 133 -14.06 -2.47 -4.42
N GLU A 134 -14.79 -2.17 -5.47
CA GLU A 134 -14.67 -2.87 -6.75
C GLU A 134 -13.39 -2.44 -7.48
N THR A 135 -12.47 -3.38 -7.70
CA THR A 135 -11.17 -3.11 -8.32
C THR A 135 -11.17 -3.33 -9.83
N GLY A 136 -12.16 -4.04 -10.36
CA GLY A 136 -12.22 -4.45 -11.77
C GLY A 136 -11.25 -5.58 -12.13
N ILE A 137 -10.62 -6.20 -11.13
CA ILE A 137 -9.69 -7.32 -11.28
C ILE A 137 -10.39 -8.58 -10.77
N LYS A 138 -10.69 -9.52 -11.67
CA LYS A 138 -11.52 -10.70 -11.38
C LYS A 138 -11.09 -11.49 -10.14
N VAL A 139 -9.82 -11.82 -10.06
CA VAL A 139 -9.31 -12.65 -8.96
C VAL A 139 -9.42 -11.96 -7.61
N ILE A 140 -9.20 -10.67 -7.55
CA ILE A 140 -9.32 -9.88 -6.33
C ILE A 140 -10.79 -9.73 -5.94
N ASP A 141 -11.61 -9.25 -6.84
CA ASP A 141 -13.03 -8.97 -6.55
C ASP A 141 -13.82 -10.22 -6.18
N LEU A 142 -13.49 -11.35 -6.78
CA LEU A 142 -14.17 -12.62 -6.48
C LEU A 142 -13.70 -13.25 -5.17
N LEU A 143 -12.39 -13.44 -5.01
CA LEU A 143 -11.82 -14.33 -3.99
C LEU A 143 -11.20 -13.61 -2.78
N ALA A 144 -10.73 -12.40 -2.96
CA ALA A 144 -10.12 -11.59 -1.91
C ALA A 144 -10.55 -10.12 -2.03
N PRO A 145 -11.86 -9.81 -1.97
CA PRO A 145 -12.37 -8.47 -2.19
C PRO A 145 -11.85 -7.47 -1.16
N TYR A 146 -11.65 -6.24 -1.60
CA TYR A 146 -11.19 -5.15 -0.76
C TYR A 146 -12.38 -4.42 -0.13
N ALA A 147 -12.26 -4.07 1.14
CA ALA A 147 -13.22 -3.19 1.81
C ALA A 147 -12.82 -1.72 1.65
N LYS A 148 -13.78 -0.84 1.42
CA LYS A 148 -13.55 0.60 1.53
C LYS A 148 -13.13 0.95 2.95
N GLY A 149 -12.04 1.70 3.09
CA GLY A 149 -11.45 1.99 4.40
C GLY A 149 -10.71 0.81 5.02
N GLY A 150 -10.56 -0.29 4.29
CA GLY A 150 -9.84 -1.48 4.71
C GLY A 150 -8.33 -1.38 4.54
N LYS A 151 -7.63 -2.29 5.18
CA LYS A 151 -6.18 -2.43 5.13
C LYS A 151 -5.83 -3.75 4.46
N ILE A 152 -5.21 -3.66 3.30
CA ILE A 152 -4.87 -4.81 2.46
C ILE A 152 -3.37 -5.04 2.50
N GLY A 153 -2.95 -6.24 2.90
CA GLY A 153 -1.56 -6.67 2.78
C GLY A 153 -1.29 -7.25 1.39
N LEU A 154 -0.26 -6.74 0.73
CA LEU A 154 0.22 -7.23 -0.55
C LEU A 154 1.54 -7.98 -0.34
N PHE A 155 1.51 -9.28 -0.57
CA PHE A 155 2.65 -10.18 -0.42
C PHE A 155 3.17 -10.62 -1.77
N GLY A 156 4.48 -10.69 -1.91
CA GLY A 156 5.09 -11.21 -3.13
C GLY A 156 6.57 -10.89 -3.19
N GLY A 157 7.33 -11.81 -3.73
CA GLY A 157 8.75 -11.63 -4.01
C GLY A 157 9.01 -10.70 -5.19
N ALA A 158 10.27 -10.57 -5.55
CA ALA A 158 10.65 -9.79 -6.74
C ALA A 158 10.14 -10.45 -8.04
N GLY A 159 9.70 -9.64 -9.00
CA GLY A 159 9.35 -10.09 -10.35
C GLY A 159 8.00 -10.82 -10.46
N VAL A 160 7.10 -10.67 -9.50
CA VAL A 160 5.77 -11.27 -9.54
C VAL A 160 4.67 -10.32 -10.03
N GLY A 161 5.04 -9.12 -10.48
CA GLY A 161 4.11 -8.14 -11.03
C GLY A 161 3.46 -7.22 -10.00
N LYS A 162 4.07 -7.03 -8.83
CA LYS A 162 3.57 -6.14 -7.76
C LYS A 162 3.34 -4.71 -8.28
N THR A 163 4.33 -4.12 -8.92
CA THR A 163 4.25 -2.75 -9.43
C THR A 163 3.17 -2.58 -10.49
N VAL A 164 3.04 -3.53 -11.40
CA VAL A 164 2.01 -3.52 -12.45
C VAL A 164 0.62 -3.62 -11.85
N LEU A 165 0.43 -4.44 -10.82
CA LEU A 165 -0.84 -4.54 -10.08
C LEU A 165 -1.19 -3.23 -9.39
N ILE A 166 -0.23 -2.60 -8.72
CA ILE A 166 -0.41 -1.29 -8.06
C ILE A 166 -0.85 -0.23 -9.08
N GLN A 167 -0.18 -0.14 -10.21
CA GLN A 167 -0.53 0.82 -11.26
C GLN A 167 -1.92 0.57 -11.85
N GLU A 168 -2.31 -0.69 -12.04
CA GLU A 168 -3.66 -1.02 -12.53
C GLU A 168 -4.74 -0.65 -11.51
N LEU A 169 -4.50 -0.88 -10.22
CA LEU A 169 -5.39 -0.43 -9.15
C LEU A 169 -5.54 1.09 -9.15
N ILE A 170 -4.46 1.83 -9.26
CA ILE A 170 -4.48 3.30 -9.35
C ILE A 170 -5.29 3.75 -10.57
N ARG A 171 -5.01 3.17 -11.73
CA ARG A 171 -5.72 3.49 -12.96
C ARG A 171 -7.21 3.22 -12.84
N ASN A 172 -7.61 2.07 -12.32
CA ASN A 172 -9.00 1.69 -12.18
C ASN A 172 -9.74 2.58 -11.19
N ILE A 173 -9.13 2.92 -10.07
CA ILE A 173 -9.71 3.89 -9.12
C ILE A 173 -9.86 5.27 -9.74
N ALA A 174 -8.87 5.76 -10.45
CA ALA A 174 -8.92 7.07 -11.11
C ALA A 174 -9.97 7.14 -12.23
N THR A 175 -10.04 6.11 -13.05
CA THR A 175 -10.89 6.12 -14.25
C THR A 175 -12.34 5.71 -13.97
N GLU A 176 -12.54 4.67 -13.17
CA GLU A 176 -13.87 4.08 -12.94
C GLU A 176 -14.59 4.67 -11.73
N HIS A 177 -13.83 5.09 -10.72
CA HIS A 177 -14.37 5.65 -9.48
C HIS A 177 -14.12 7.15 -9.31
N GLY A 178 -13.32 7.77 -10.19
CA GLY A 178 -12.96 9.18 -10.10
C GLY A 178 -12.15 9.56 -8.86
N GLY A 179 -11.57 8.57 -8.17
CA GLY A 179 -10.83 8.74 -6.94
C GLY A 179 -9.36 9.10 -7.14
N TYR A 180 -8.72 9.48 -6.04
CA TYR A 180 -7.31 9.79 -5.99
C TYR A 180 -6.51 8.72 -5.31
N SER A 181 -5.22 8.68 -5.60
CA SER A 181 -4.29 7.75 -4.98
C SER A 181 -3.07 8.48 -4.43
N ILE A 182 -2.57 7.99 -3.31
CA ILE A 182 -1.32 8.45 -2.72
C ILE A 182 -0.38 7.23 -2.66
N PHE A 183 0.81 7.37 -3.20
CA PHE A 183 1.82 6.33 -3.12
C PHE A 183 2.94 6.76 -2.19
N THR A 184 3.24 5.95 -1.19
CA THR A 184 4.36 6.17 -0.26
C THR A 184 5.44 5.11 -0.44
N GLY A 185 6.63 5.54 -0.88
CA GLY A 185 7.82 4.70 -0.96
C GLY A 185 8.61 4.77 0.34
N VAL A 186 8.59 3.69 1.12
CA VAL A 186 9.22 3.61 2.44
C VAL A 186 10.45 2.71 2.37
N GLY A 187 11.63 3.31 2.40
CA GLY A 187 12.89 2.56 2.44
C GLY A 187 13.19 1.71 1.20
N GLU A 188 12.57 2.04 0.07
CA GLU A 188 12.80 1.36 -1.19
C GLU A 188 13.98 1.96 -1.96
N ARG A 189 14.43 1.30 -3.02
CA ARG A 189 15.52 1.78 -3.85
C ARG A 189 15.12 3.00 -4.65
N SER A 190 15.97 4.01 -4.69
CA SER A 190 15.71 5.25 -5.46
C SER A 190 15.46 4.98 -6.95
N ARG A 191 16.13 3.98 -7.53
CA ARG A 191 15.91 3.57 -8.92
C ARG A 191 14.49 3.06 -9.14
N GLU A 192 14.00 2.16 -8.27
CA GLU A 192 12.63 1.61 -8.36
C GLU A 192 11.57 2.70 -8.23
N GLY A 193 11.81 3.68 -7.34
CA GLY A 193 10.93 4.84 -7.20
C GLY A 193 10.91 5.74 -8.45
N ASN A 194 12.06 5.95 -9.08
CA ASN A 194 12.16 6.71 -10.32
C ASN A 194 11.51 5.97 -11.50
N ASP A 195 11.73 4.67 -11.60
CA ASP A 195 11.10 3.83 -12.63
C ASP A 195 9.57 3.88 -12.49
N LEU A 196 9.04 3.72 -11.27
CA LEU A 196 7.61 3.84 -10.98
C LEU A 196 7.05 5.21 -11.39
N TRP A 197 7.72 6.29 -11.02
CA TRP A 197 7.29 7.65 -11.39
C TRP A 197 7.24 7.84 -12.91
N SER A 198 8.26 7.37 -13.61
CA SER A 198 8.33 7.45 -15.08
C SER A 198 7.22 6.63 -15.75
N GLU A 199 7.01 5.39 -15.30
CA GLU A 199 5.96 4.51 -15.81
C GLU A 199 4.56 5.08 -15.56
N MET A 200 4.31 5.67 -14.38
CA MET A 200 3.03 6.33 -14.06
C MET A 200 2.78 7.56 -14.93
N LYS A 201 3.84 8.28 -15.28
CA LYS A 201 3.75 9.42 -16.20
C LYS A 201 3.42 8.96 -17.62
N GLU A 202 4.07 7.90 -18.10
CA GLU A 202 3.83 7.32 -19.43
C GLU A 202 2.44 6.72 -19.56
N SER A 203 1.94 6.06 -18.53
CA SER A 203 0.60 5.45 -18.50
C SER A 203 -0.53 6.44 -18.25
N GLY A 204 -0.22 7.71 -17.94
CA GLY A 204 -1.21 8.76 -17.70
C GLY A 204 -1.93 8.69 -16.35
N VAL A 205 -1.50 7.81 -15.43
CA VAL A 205 -2.14 7.68 -14.10
C VAL A 205 -1.59 8.68 -13.08
N LEU A 206 -0.47 9.34 -13.39
CA LEU A 206 0.20 10.26 -12.48
C LEU A 206 -0.66 11.47 -12.09
N GLU A 207 -1.50 11.98 -13.00
CA GLU A 207 -2.33 13.17 -12.78
C GLU A 207 -3.33 13.05 -11.62
N LYS A 208 -3.68 11.81 -11.23
CA LYS A 208 -4.59 11.50 -10.12
C LYS A 208 -3.87 10.94 -8.90
N THR A 209 -2.55 11.05 -8.87
CA THR A 209 -1.70 10.42 -7.85
C THR A 209 -0.68 11.41 -7.30
N ALA A 210 -0.51 11.44 -5.99
CA ALA A 210 0.64 12.08 -5.35
C ALA A 210 1.61 10.99 -4.87
N LEU A 211 2.92 11.25 -5.02
CA LEU A 211 3.97 10.34 -4.58
C LEU A 211 4.81 10.98 -3.48
N VAL A 212 5.09 10.20 -2.45
CA VAL A 212 5.95 10.63 -1.33
C VAL A 212 7.02 9.58 -1.12
N PHE A 213 8.28 9.96 -1.20
CA PHE A 213 9.40 9.03 -1.06
C PHE A 213 10.29 9.35 0.14
N GLY A 214 10.54 8.34 0.94
CA GLY A 214 11.60 8.28 1.96
C GLY A 214 12.44 7.04 1.68
N GLN A 215 13.44 7.19 0.81
CA GLN A 215 14.15 6.09 0.19
C GLN A 215 15.19 5.42 1.12
N MET A 216 15.75 4.32 0.65
CA MET A 216 16.71 3.50 1.40
C MET A 216 17.94 4.26 1.87
N ASN A 217 18.39 5.28 1.14
CA ASN A 217 19.56 6.10 1.46
C ASN A 217 19.26 7.24 2.44
N GLU A 218 17.99 7.47 2.76
CA GLU A 218 17.61 8.50 3.71
C GLU A 218 17.74 8.03 5.16
N PRO A 219 17.91 8.95 6.13
CA PRO A 219 18.05 8.59 7.54
C PRO A 219 16.78 7.91 8.08
N PRO A 220 16.88 7.16 9.19
CA PRO A 220 15.76 6.41 9.74
C PRO A 220 14.57 7.29 10.13
N GLY A 221 14.79 8.54 10.53
CA GLY A 221 13.70 9.48 10.79
C GLY A 221 12.81 9.73 9.56
N ALA A 222 13.43 9.94 8.39
CA ALA A 222 12.69 10.11 7.14
C ALA A 222 11.88 8.85 6.78
N ARG A 223 12.51 7.69 6.82
CA ARG A 223 11.84 6.40 6.52
C ARG A 223 10.71 6.08 7.50
N MET A 224 10.82 6.52 8.74
CA MET A 224 9.79 6.34 9.76
C MET A 224 8.57 7.25 9.55
N ARG A 225 8.76 8.45 9.00
CA ARG A 225 7.69 9.46 8.89
C ARG A 225 7.06 9.58 7.51
N VAL A 226 7.67 9.05 6.48
CA VAL A 226 7.17 9.19 5.10
C VAL A 226 5.77 8.60 4.90
N ALA A 227 5.45 7.48 5.54
CA ALA A 227 4.12 6.89 5.49
C ALA A 227 3.05 7.82 6.11
N GLU A 228 3.38 8.48 7.21
CA GLU A 228 2.49 9.47 7.84
C GLU A 228 2.29 10.71 6.97
N THR A 229 3.33 11.14 6.25
CA THR A 229 3.21 12.23 5.26
C THR A 229 2.20 11.90 4.17
N GLY A 230 2.33 10.73 3.54
CA GLY A 230 1.38 10.29 2.52
C GLY A 230 -0.03 10.08 3.06
N LEU A 231 -0.15 9.50 4.24
CA LEU A 231 -1.44 9.31 4.91
C LEU A 231 -2.14 10.66 5.20
N THR A 232 -1.39 11.67 5.61
CA THR A 232 -1.94 13.02 5.85
C THR A 232 -2.49 13.62 4.55
N MET A 233 -1.81 13.46 3.43
CA MET A 233 -2.31 13.90 2.12
C MET A 233 -3.60 13.14 1.75
N ALA A 234 -3.66 11.84 2.01
CA ALA A 234 -4.85 11.03 1.77
C ALA A 234 -6.04 11.44 2.65
N GLU A 235 -5.78 11.72 3.93
CA GLU A 235 -6.80 12.18 4.87
C GLU A 235 -7.45 13.51 4.46
N TYR A 236 -6.70 14.42 3.86
CA TYR A 236 -7.27 15.66 3.33
C TYR A 236 -8.34 15.38 2.27
N PHE A 237 -8.04 14.52 1.31
CA PHE A 237 -9.02 14.16 0.26
C PHE A 237 -10.23 13.44 0.83
N ARG A 238 -10.05 12.61 1.85
CA ARG A 238 -11.16 11.95 2.56
C ARG A 238 -12.05 12.96 3.30
N ASP A 239 -11.44 13.84 4.08
CA ASP A 239 -12.13 14.66 5.09
C ASP A 239 -12.69 15.96 4.48
N GLU A 240 -11.98 16.59 3.55
CA GLU A 240 -12.35 17.88 2.93
C GLU A 240 -12.99 17.72 1.55
N GLU A 241 -12.47 16.78 0.76
CA GLU A 241 -12.98 16.57 -0.62
C GLU A 241 -13.98 15.42 -0.70
N HIS A 242 -14.26 14.75 0.39
CA HIS A 242 -15.21 13.64 0.50
C HIS A 242 -14.95 12.50 -0.51
N GLN A 243 -13.67 12.21 -0.75
CA GLN A 243 -13.23 11.22 -1.71
C GLN A 243 -12.97 9.85 -1.09
N ASN A 244 -13.04 8.83 -1.92
CA ASN A 244 -12.49 7.52 -1.62
C ASN A 244 -11.07 7.47 -2.15
N VAL A 245 -10.10 7.44 -1.25
CA VAL A 245 -8.68 7.52 -1.56
C VAL A 245 -8.02 6.17 -1.41
N LEU A 246 -7.12 5.84 -2.33
CA LEU A 246 -6.27 4.67 -2.25
C LEU A 246 -4.88 5.09 -1.78
N LEU A 247 -4.43 4.51 -0.67
CA LEU A 247 -3.10 4.75 -0.11
C LEU A 247 -2.23 3.52 -0.29
N PHE A 248 -1.11 3.67 -0.98
CA PHE A 248 -0.09 2.62 -1.11
C PHE A 248 1.06 2.89 -0.15
N ILE A 249 1.48 1.87 0.57
CA ILE A 249 2.65 1.90 1.45
C ILE A 249 3.60 0.79 1.00
N ASP A 250 4.68 1.14 0.38
CA ASP A 250 5.69 0.20 -0.09
C ASP A 250 7.05 0.57 0.50
N ASN A 251 7.47 -0.02 1.57
CA ASN A 251 7.05 -1.26 2.24
C ASN A 251 6.80 -0.99 3.72
N ILE A 252 5.73 -1.50 4.29
CA ILE A 252 5.39 -1.28 5.72
C ILE A 252 6.45 -1.87 6.67
N PHE A 253 7.13 -2.95 6.29
CA PHE A 253 8.24 -3.49 7.06
C PHE A 253 9.37 -2.48 7.26
N ARG A 254 9.65 -1.65 6.25
CA ARG A 254 10.69 -0.62 6.34
C ARG A 254 10.33 0.49 7.34
N PHE A 255 9.05 0.80 7.46
CA PHE A 255 8.54 1.67 8.53
C PHE A 255 8.89 1.11 9.91
N VAL A 256 8.59 -0.15 10.16
CA VAL A 256 8.92 -0.83 11.41
C VAL A 256 10.42 -0.89 11.66
N GLN A 257 11.21 -1.23 10.64
CA GLN A 257 12.66 -1.27 10.72
C GLN A 257 13.26 0.09 11.07
N ALA A 258 12.80 1.16 10.44
CA ALA A 258 13.24 2.52 10.76
C ALA A 258 12.90 2.90 12.20
N GLY A 259 11.72 2.52 12.69
CA GLY A 259 11.34 2.68 14.09
C GLY A 259 12.28 1.95 15.06
N SER A 260 12.75 0.75 14.71
CA SER A 260 13.72 0.02 15.54
C SER A 260 15.10 0.69 15.56
N GLU A 261 15.56 1.20 14.42
CA GLU A 261 16.80 1.98 14.33
C GLU A 261 16.73 3.26 15.18
N VAL A 262 15.65 4.01 15.08
CA VAL A 262 15.40 5.20 15.90
C VAL A 262 15.37 4.86 17.39
N SER A 263 14.67 3.81 17.78
CA SER A 263 14.58 3.35 19.17
C SER A 263 15.95 3.01 19.75
N ALA A 264 16.79 2.32 19.00
CA ALA A 264 18.16 2.00 19.40
C ALA A 264 19.03 3.27 19.57
N LEU A 265 18.91 4.21 18.64
CA LEU A 265 19.62 5.49 18.71
C LEU A 265 19.18 6.37 19.90
N LEU A 266 17.92 6.24 20.31
CA LEU A 266 17.39 6.91 21.51
C LEU A 266 17.77 6.21 22.82
N GLY A 267 18.50 5.10 22.76
CA GLY A 267 18.94 4.33 23.92
C GLY A 267 17.84 3.56 24.61
N ARG A 268 16.75 3.26 23.94
CA ARG A 268 15.67 2.42 24.47
C ARG A 268 16.09 0.96 24.49
N MET A 269 15.67 0.25 25.53
CA MET A 269 15.95 -1.18 25.66
C MET A 269 15.16 -1.97 24.61
N PRO A 270 15.80 -2.80 23.78
CA PRO A 270 15.11 -3.55 22.75
C PRO A 270 14.18 -4.63 23.34
N SER A 271 13.10 -4.89 22.64
CA SER A 271 12.21 -6.02 22.91
C SER A 271 12.64 -7.30 22.18
N ALA A 272 11.72 -8.26 22.01
CA ALA A 272 11.99 -9.50 21.32
C ALA A 272 12.57 -9.28 19.90
N VAL A 273 13.55 -10.07 19.52
CA VAL A 273 14.23 -10.05 18.21
C VAL A 273 14.89 -8.71 17.89
N GLY A 274 15.08 -7.84 18.88
CA GLY A 274 15.73 -6.54 18.70
C GLY A 274 14.80 -5.41 18.25
N TYR A 275 13.50 -5.65 18.17
CA TYR A 275 12.54 -4.61 17.84
C TYR A 275 12.32 -3.60 18.98
N GLN A 276 11.78 -2.44 18.64
CA GLN A 276 11.41 -1.42 19.60
C GLN A 276 10.30 -1.88 20.57
N PRO A 277 10.34 -1.46 21.84
CA PRO A 277 9.27 -1.79 22.79
C PRO A 277 7.93 -1.12 22.43
N THR A 278 7.96 -0.09 21.60
CA THR A 278 6.81 0.69 21.13
C THR A 278 6.25 0.21 19.79
N LEU A 279 6.69 -0.95 19.29
CA LEU A 279 6.31 -1.47 17.97
C LEU A 279 4.79 -1.50 17.75
N ALA A 280 4.05 -2.10 18.66
CA ALA A 280 2.60 -2.22 18.53
C ALA A 280 1.89 -0.86 18.55
N THR A 281 2.38 0.09 19.35
CA THR A 281 1.83 1.44 19.43
C THR A 281 2.11 2.23 18.16
N GLU A 282 3.33 2.19 17.65
CA GLU A 282 3.72 2.90 16.41
C GLU A 282 2.93 2.40 15.20
N VAL A 283 2.82 1.09 15.05
CA VAL A 283 2.02 0.48 13.98
C VAL A 283 0.54 0.81 14.17
N GLY A 284 0.02 0.74 15.39
CA GLY A 284 -1.36 1.08 15.71
C GLY A 284 -1.70 2.55 15.40
N GLU A 285 -0.86 3.50 15.78
CA GLU A 285 -1.05 4.93 15.49
C GLU A 285 -1.19 5.19 13.99
N LEU A 286 -0.39 4.51 13.15
CA LEU A 286 -0.49 4.62 11.70
C LEU A 286 -1.76 3.94 11.16
N GLN A 287 -2.00 2.70 11.56
CA GLN A 287 -3.06 1.86 10.99
C GLN A 287 -4.48 2.35 11.36
N GLU A 288 -4.69 2.84 12.57
CA GLU A 288 -6.01 3.30 13.03
C GLU A 288 -6.49 4.59 12.33
N ARG A 289 -5.60 5.35 11.73
CA ARG A 289 -5.94 6.51 10.90
C ARG A 289 -6.51 6.10 9.54
N ILE A 290 -6.22 4.89 9.09
CA ILE A 290 -6.67 4.33 7.82
C ILE A 290 -8.06 3.74 8.04
N ALA A 291 -9.09 4.50 7.68
CA ALA A 291 -10.47 4.14 7.98
C ALA A 291 -11.46 4.73 6.97
N SER A 292 -12.65 4.15 6.95
CA SER A 292 -13.84 4.73 6.32
C SER A 292 -14.55 5.62 7.32
N THR A 293 -14.88 6.83 6.90
CA THR A 293 -15.64 7.80 7.69
C THR A 293 -16.96 8.13 7.00
N ASN A 294 -17.82 8.90 7.67
CA ASN A 294 -19.06 9.42 7.07
C ASN A 294 -18.80 10.45 5.95
N LYS A 295 -17.56 10.89 5.79
CA LYS A 295 -17.17 11.86 4.75
C LYS A 295 -16.54 11.18 3.51
N GLY A 296 -15.79 10.13 3.70
CA GLY A 296 -15.07 9.41 2.66
C GLY A 296 -14.28 8.25 3.23
N SER A 297 -13.38 7.68 2.46
CA SER A 297 -12.55 6.55 2.90
C SER A 297 -11.09 6.68 2.47
N VAL A 298 -10.20 6.16 3.31
CA VAL A 298 -8.83 5.83 2.95
C VAL A 298 -8.69 4.32 3.01
N THR A 299 -8.47 3.71 1.86
CA THR A 299 -8.20 2.27 1.73
C THR A 299 -6.71 2.09 1.47
N SER A 300 -6.03 1.27 2.25
CA SER A 300 -4.59 1.06 2.08
C SER A 300 -4.27 -0.28 1.45
N VAL A 301 -3.31 -0.25 0.54
CA VAL A 301 -2.61 -1.43 0.04
C VAL A 301 -1.16 -1.34 0.50
N GLN A 302 -0.75 -2.24 1.38
CA GLN A 302 0.52 -2.21 2.06
C GLN A 302 1.36 -3.40 1.61
N ALA A 303 2.48 -3.14 0.94
CA ALA A 303 3.43 -4.20 0.65
C ALA A 303 4.09 -4.64 1.96
N VAL A 304 4.08 -5.94 2.20
CA VAL A 304 4.63 -6.54 3.41
C VAL A 304 5.79 -7.46 3.06
N TYR A 305 6.96 -7.15 3.58
CA TYR A 305 8.10 -8.05 3.55
C TYR A 305 8.10 -8.93 4.81
N VAL A 306 8.29 -10.20 4.62
CA VAL A 306 8.36 -11.17 5.71
C VAL A 306 9.79 -11.67 5.83
N PRO A 307 10.55 -11.27 6.87
CA PRO A 307 11.93 -11.71 7.06
C PRO A 307 12.02 -13.25 7.16
N ALA A 308 12.90 -13.83 6.35
CA ALA A 308 13.13 -15.28 6.32
C ALA A 308 11.86 -16.13 6.12
N ASP A 309 10.82 -15.57 5.53
CA ASP A 309 9.50 -16.20 5.39
C ASP A 309 8.86 -16.62 6.73
N ASP A 310 9.30 -16.01 7.83
CA ASP A 310 8.80 -16.28 9.19
C ASP A 310 7.64 -15.33 9.55
N LEU A 311 6.44 -15.84 9.45
CA LEU A 311 5.21 -15.11 9.81
C LEU A 311 5.08 -14.86 11.33
N THR A 312 5.91 -15.50 12.15
CA THR A 312 5.92 -15.29 13.60
C THR A 312 6.86 -14.17 14.05
N ASP A 313 7.64 -13.61 13.12
CA ASP A 313 8.44 -12.42 13.39
C ASP A 313 7.53 -11.27 13.86
N PRO A 314 7.93 -10.52 14.90
CA PRO A 314 7.07 -9.46 15.50
C PRO A 314 6.58 -8.41 14.52
N ALA A 315 7.36 -8.04 13.49
CA ALA A 315 6.97 -7.01 12.54
C ALA A 315 5.80 -7.45 11.64
N PRO A 316 5.89 -8.56 10.88
CA PRO A 316 4.73 -9.04 10.13
C PRO A 316 3.57 -9.43 11.04
N ALA A 317 3.81 -10.09 12.17
CA ALA A 317 2.75 -10.50 13.09
C ALA A 317 1.91 -9.30 13.58
N THR A 318 2.56 -8.19 13.96
CA THR A 318 1.86 -6.96 14.38
C THR A 318 1.10 -6.33 13.21
N THR A 319 1.68 -6.33 12.02
CA THR A 319 1.02 -5.79 10.82
C THR A 319 -0.21 -6.61 10.44
N PHE A 320 -0.11 -7.95 10.46
CA PHE A 320 -1.22 -8.85 10.14
C PHE A 320 -2.45 -8.65 11.03
N ALA A 321 -2.26 -8.29 12.29
CA ALA A 321 -3.36 -8.03 13.20
C ALA A 321 -4.29 -6.90 12.73
N HIS A 322 -3.80 -5.98 11.92
CA HIS A 322 -4.55 -4.85 11.37
C HIS A 322 -5.14 -5.11 9.98
N LEU A 323 -4.72 -6.15 9.27
CA LEU A 323 -5.15 -6.39 7.90
C LEU A 323 -6.57 -6.96 7.80
N ASP A 324 -7.33 -6.43 6.86
CA ASP A 324 -8.68 -6.89 6.52
C ASP A 324 -8.68 -7.89 5.36
N ALA A 325 -7.69 -7.79 4.48
CA ALA A 325 -7.51 -8.70 3.36
C ALA A 325 -6.01 -8.90 3.07
N THR A 326 -5.70 -10.02 2.44
CA THR A 326 -4.35 -10.32 1.93
C THR A 326 -4.40 -10.71 0.47
N THR A 327 -3.55 -10.10 -0.32
CA THR A 327 -3.31 -10.45 -1.72
C THR A 327 -1.92 -11.05 -1.84
N VAL A 328 -1.84 -12.32 -2.17
CA VAL A 328 -0.56 -13.06 -2.29
C VAL A 328 -0.22 -13.22 -3.76
N LEU A 329 0.90 -12.65 -4.20
CA LEU A 329 1.45 -12.84 -5.53
C LEU A 329 2.43 -14.02 -5.54
N SER A 330 2.19 -14.99 -6.40
CA SER A 330 2.91 -16.27 -6.42
C SER A 330 3.80 -16.41 -7.65
N ARG A 331 5.07 -16.75 -7.42
CA ARG A 331 5.99 -17.07 -8.51
C ARG A 331 5.56 -18.31 -9.30
N LYS A 332 4.96 -19.29 -8.65
CA LYS A 332 4.43 -20.49 -9.32
C LYS A 332 3.35 -20.14 -10.35
N ILE A 333 2.55 -19.13 -10.07
CA ILE A 333 1.52 -18.65 -11.01
C ILE A 333 2.15 -17.87 -12.16
N VAL A 334 3.20 -17.08 -11.89
CA VAL A 334 4.01 -16.42 -12.93
C VAL A 334 4.61 -17.43 -13.91
N GLU A 335 5.14 -18.54 -13.40
CA GLU A 335 5.72 -19.62 -14.20
C GLU A 335 4.69 -20.30 -15.12
N GLN A 336 3.42 -20.25 -14.77
CA GLN A 336 2.31 -20.70 -15.61
C GLN A 336 1.86 -19.64 -16.64
N GLY A 337 2.48 -18.46 -16.63
CA GLY A 337 2.12 -17.34 -17.50
C GLY A 337 0.80 -16.66 -17.16
N ILE A 338 0.27 -16.87 -15.95
CA ILE A 338 -0.99 -16.28 -15.50
C ILE A 338 -0.73 -14.95 -14.79
N TYR A 339 -1.33 -13.88 -15.31
CA TYR A 339 -1.27 -12.54 -14.74
C TYR A 339 -2.68 -11.94 -14.60
N PRO A 340 -3.00 -11.24 -13.49
CA PRO A 340 -2.14 -11.03 -12.31
C PRO A 340 -1.84 -12.36 -11.60
N ALA A 341 -0.64 -12.47 -11.08
CA ALA A 341 -0.16 -13.70 -10.43
C ALA A 341 -0.67 -13.86 -8.99
N VAL A 342 -1.91 -13.47 -8.74
CA VAL A 342 -2.56 -13.59 -7.43
C VAL A 342 -2.89 -15.05 -7.16
N ASP A 343 -2.41 -15.56 -6.03
CA ASP A 343 -2.72 -16.91 -5.59
C ASP A 343 -4.16 -16.97 -5.07
N PRO A 344 -5.05 -17.71 -5.72
CA PRO A 344 -6.47 -17.74 -5.39
C PRO A 344 -6.78 -18.50 -4.10
N LEU A 345 -5.87 -19.33 -3.62
CA LEU A 345 -6.04 -20.15 -2.41
C LEU A 345 -5.37 -19.54 -1.18
N GLU A 346 -4.27 -18.81 -1.38
CA GLU A 346 -3.53 -18.15 -0.29
C GLU A 346 -4.04 -16.73 -0.01
N SER A 347 -4.71 -16.10 -0.97
CA SER A 347 -5.30 -14.77 -0.79
C SER A 347 -6.63 -14.87 -0.05
N THR A 348 -6.85 -13.95 0.90
CA THR A 348 -8.02 -13.98 1.79
C THR A 348 -8.63 -12.59 1.98
N SER A 349 -9.89 -12.53 2.38
CA SER A 349 -10.56 -11.30 2.77
C SER A 349 -11.60 -11.56 3.85
N ARG A 350 -11.63 -10.68 4.84
CA ARG A 350 -12.63 -10.74 5.93
C ARG A 350 -14.03 -10.40 5.46
N ILE A 351 -14.18 -9.63 4.37
CA ILE A 351 -15.48 -9.24 3.85
C ILE A 351 -16.09 -10.28 2.88
N LEU A 352 -15.39 -11.36 2.58
CA LEU A 352 -15.94 -12.45 1.79
C LEU A 352 -16.92 -13.29 2.65
N GLU A 353 -18.03 -12.67 2.96
CA GLU A 353 -19.14 -13.23 3.73
C GLU A 353 -20.47 -12.92 3.05
N GLU A 354 -21.45 -13.80 3.20
CA GLU A 354 -22.75 -13.70 2.52
C GLU A 354 -23.47 -12.38 2.81
N ASP A 355 -23.35 -11.89 4.05
CA ASP A 355 -24.02 -10.65 4.50
C ASP A 355 -23.39 -9.38 3.89
N VAL A 356 -22.15 -9.45 3.40
CA VAL A 356 -21.43 -8.28 2.86
C VAL A 356 -21.45 -8.29 1.33
N VAL A 357 -21.04 -9.39 0.71
CA VAL A 357 -20.89 -9.48 -0.75
C VAL A 357 -22.14 -10.03 -1.44
N GLY A 358 -23.05 -10.60 -0.70
CA GLY A 358 -24.25 -11.25 -1.20
C GLY A 358 -24.06 -12.75 -1.44
N LYS A 359 -25.17 -13.47 -1.44
CA LYS A 359 -25.19 -14.93 -1.50
C LYS A 359 -24.54 -15.48 -2.77
N GLU A 360 -24.91 -14.95 -3.93
CA GLU A 360 -24.40 -15.43 -5.22
C GLU A 360 -22.87 -15.29 -5.33
N HIS A 361 -22.34 -14.14 -4.94
CA HIS A 361 -20.90 -13.89 -4.92
C HIS A 361 -20.20 -14.87 -3.97
N TYR A 362 -20.69 -14.98 -2.75
CA TYR A 362 -20.11 -15.83 -1.72
C TYR A 362 -20.06 -17.30 -2.14
N GLU A 363 -21.20 -17.84 -2.61
CA GLU A 363 -21.30 -19.23 -3.07
C GLU A 363 -20.38 -19.50 -4.26
N THR A 364 -20.33 -18.57 -5.24
CA THR A 364 -19.44 -18.69 -6.40
C THR A 364 -17.99 -18.71 -6.00
N ALA A 365 -17.57 -17.81 -5.13
CA ALA A 365 -16.21 -17.76 -4.62
C ALA A 365 -15.81 -19.05 -3.88
N ARG A 366 -16.70 -19.56 -3.02
CA ARG A 366 -16.47 -20.81 -2.28
C ARG A 366 -16.35 -22.02 -3.18
N GLN A 367 -17.18 -22.09 -4.22
CA GLN A 367 -17.12 -23.19 -5.20
C GLN A 367 -15.83 -23.11 -6.04
N VAL A 368 -15.43 -21.92 -6.47
CA VAL A 368 -14.14 -21.72 -7.17
C VAL A 368 -12.98 -22.19 -6.30
N GLN A 369 -12.93 -21.77 -5.04
CA GLN A 369 -11.90 -22.20 -4.10
C GLN A 369 -11.89 -23.73 -3.90
N ALA A 370 -13.05 -24.33 -3.73
CA ALA A 370 -13.19 -25.79 -3.57
C ALA A 370 -12.69 -26.55 -4.80
N MET A 371 -13.04 -26.10 -6.00
CA MET A 371 -12.57 -26.73 -7.25
C MET A 371 -11.07 -26.59 -7.45
N LEU A 372 -10.51 -25.43 -7.17
CA LEU A 372 -9.06 -25.19 -7.26
C LEU A 372 -8.28 -26.00 -6.21
N GLN A 373 -8.82 -26.11 -5.00
CA GLN A 373 -8.23 -26.92 -3.95
C GLN A 373 -8.23 -28.40 -4.32
N LYS A 374 -9.36 -28.91 -4.82
CA LYS A 374 -9.48 -30.31 -5.29
C LYS A 374 -8.50 -30.57 -6.45
N TYR A 375 -8.38 -29.64 -7.38
CA TYR A 375 -7.42 -29.76 -8.46
C TYR A 375 -5.98 -29.82 -7.97
N LYS A 376 -5.63 -28.98 -7.00
CA LYS A 376 -4.29 -28.98 -6.36
C LYS A 376 -3.97 -30.35 -5.74
N GLU A 377 -4.94 -30.97 -5.06
CA GLU A 377 -4.80 -32.30 -4.47
C GLU A 377 -4.64 -33.40 -5.52
N LEU A 378 -5.32 -33.27 -6.66
CA LEU A 378 -5.24 -34.23 -7.76
C LEU A 378 -3.98 -34.09 -8.64
N GLN A 379 -3.26 -32.97 -8.55
CA GLN A 379 -2.08 -32.73 -9.40
C GLN A 379 -0.99 -33.77 -9.21
N ASP A 380 -0.75 -34.21 -7.98
CA ASP A 380 0.28 -35.25 -7.70
C ASP A 380 -0.13 -36.59 -8.31
N ILE A 381 -1.40 -36.93 -8.24
CA ILE A 381 -1.97 -38.15 -8.84
C ILE A 381 -1.84 -38.09 -10.36
N ILE A 382 -2.19 -36.95 -10.96
CA ILE A 382 -2.09 -36.73 -12.41
C ILE A 382 -0.63 -36.83 -12.89
N ALA A 383 0.29 -36.27 -12.13
CA ALA A 383 1.71 -36.30 -12.48
C ALA A 383 2.32 -37.71 -12.45
N ILE A 384 1.86 -38.57 -11.56
CA ILE A 384 2.39 -39.93 -11.37
C ILE A 384 1.65 -40.96 -12.24
N LEU A 385 0.33 -40.91 -12.23
CA LEU A 385 -0.54 -41.93 -12.84
C LEU A 385 -1.22 -41.50 -14.15
N GLY A 386 -1.24 -40.22 -14.43
CA GLY A 386 -1.94 -39.64 -15.58
C GLY A 386 -3.42 -39.36 -15.35
N MET A 387 -4.02 -38.63 -16.27
CA MET A 387 -5.43 -38.24 -16.22
C MET A 387 -6.41 -39.41 -16.30
N GLU A 388 -5.99 -40.50 -16.96
CA GLU A 388 -6.87 -41.64 -17.24
C GLU A 388 -7.27 -42.42 -15.98
N GLU A 389 -6.45 -42.36 -14.94
CA GLU A 389 -6.68 -43.02 -13.66
C GLU A 389 -7.67 -42.28 -12.74
N LEU A 390 -8.08 -41.06 -13.13
CA LEU A 390 -9.07 -40.31 -12.37
C LEU A 390 -10.50 -40.83 -12.63
N SER A 391 -11.35 -40.69 -11.62
CA SER A 391 -12.79 -40.87 -11.79
C SER A 391 -13.35 -39.88 -12.81
N ASP A 392 -14.49 -40.19 -13.42
CA ASP A 392 -15.12 -39.29 -14.38
C ASP A 392 -15.52 -37.95 -13.72
N GLU A 393 -15.93 -37.98 -12.46
CA GLU A 393 -16.25 -36.79 -11.67
C GLU A 393 -14.98 -35.93 -11.44
N ASP A 394 -13.86 -36.54 -11.08
CA ASP A 394 -12.58 -35.86 -10.90
C ASP A 394 -12.05 -35.29 -12.22
N LYS A 395 -12.22 -35.98 -13.34
CA LYS A 395 -11.87 -35.46 -14.68
C LYS A 395 -12.65 -34.19 -15.01
N VAL A 396 -13.96 -34.16 -14.79
CA VAL A 396 -14.79 -32.97 -14.98
C VAL A 396 -14.31 -31.82 -14.10
N THR A 397 -14.05 -32.10 -12.83
CA THR A 397 -13.53 -31.10 -11.89
C THR A 397 -12.21 -30.52 -12.35
N VAL A 398 -11.27 -31.34 -12.82
CA VAL A 398 -9.96 -30.92 -13.34
C VAL A 398 -10.12 -30.03 -14.58
N TYR A 399 -10.94 -30.41 -15.53
CA TYR A 399 -11.16 -29.62 -16.74
C TYR A 399 -11.76 -28.25 -16.44
N ARG A 400 -12.75 -28.20 -15.55
CA ARG A 400 -13.35 -26.93 -15.12
C ARG A 400 -12.37 -26.09 -14.30
N ALA A 401 -11.59 -26.69 -13.40
CA ALA A 401 -10.58 -26.00 -12.59
C ALA A 401 -9.49 -25.36 -13.46
N ARG A 402 -9.04 -26.04 -14.53
CA ARG A 402 -8.10 -25.47 -15.49
C ARG A 402 -8.67 -24.25 -16.22
N LYS A 403 -9.93 -24.30 -16.62
CA LYS A 403 -10.63 -23.15 -17.21
C LYS A 403 -10.74 -22.00 -16.21
N ILE A 404 -11.04 -22.29 -14.95
CA ILE A 404 -11.08 -21.31 -13.87
C ILE A 404 -9.70 -20.64 -13.70
N GLN A 405 -8.62 -21.42 -13.63
CA GLN A 405 -7.28 -20.84 -13.53
C GLN A 405 -6.95 -19.90 -14.69
N ARG A 406 -7.26 -20.31 -15.92
CA ARG A 406 -7.05 -19.49 -17.11
C ARG A 406 -7.93 -18.24 -17.09
N PHE A 407 -9.17 -18.35 -16.65
CA PHE A 407 -10.10 -17.23 -16.58
C PHE A 407 -9.80 -16.24 -15.45
N LEU A 408 -9.02 -16.62 -14.45
CA LEU A 408 -8.48 -15.71 -13.45
C LEU A 408 -7.45 -14.74 -14.04
N SER A 409 -6.82 -15.08 -15.15
CA SER A 409 -5.95 -14.15 -15.89
C SER A 409 -6.75 -13.02 -16.52
N GLN A 410 -6.14 -11.86 -16.64
CA GLN A 410 -6.80 -10.67 -17.15
C GLN A 410 -5.77 -9.71 -17.75
N PRO A 411 -6.02 -9.14 -18.94
CA PRO A 411 -5.15 -8.12 -19.48
C PRO A 411 -5.32 -6.80 -18.74
N PHE A 412 -4.20 -6.16 -18.40
CA PHE A 412 -4.18 -4.88 -17.73
C PHE A 412 -3.96 -3.71 -18.70
N HIS A 413 -4.63 -2.60 -18.46
CA HIS A 413 -4.46 -1.38 -19.25
C HIS A 413 -3.03 -0.84 -19.20
N VAL A 414 -2.42 -0.86 -18.02
CA VAL A 414 -1.05 -0.38 -17.83
C VAL A 414 0.00 -1.26 -18.50
N ALA A 415 -0.36 -2.46 -18.88
CA ALA A 415 0.51 -3.41 -19.57
C ALA A 415 0.30 -3.48 -21.10
N GLU A 416 -0.64 -2.71 -21.65
CA GLU A 416 -0.97 -2.75 -23.10
C GLU A 416 0.24 -2.55 -24.00
N ASN A 417 1.13 -1.61 -23.64
CA ASN A 417 2.33 -1.30 -24.42
C ASN A 417 3.33 -2.45 -24.48
N PHE A 418 3.31 -3.33 -23.46
CA PHE A 418 4.23 -4.48 -23.38
C PHE A 418 3.62 -5.76 -23.97
N THR A 419 2.32 -5.95 -23.78
CA THR A 419 1.63 -7.18 -24.17
C THR A 419 1.00 -7.09 -25.56
N GLY A 420 0.72 -5.89 -26.04
CA GLY A 420 -0.04 -5.66 -27.28
C GLY A 420 -1.52 -6.05 -27.16
N VAL A 421 -2.00 -6.34 -25.95
CA VAL A 421 -3.38 -6.74 -25.70
C VAL A 421 -4.09 -5.60 -24.97
N PRO A 422 -5.27 -5.12 -25.45
CA PRO A 422 -6.05 -4.10 -24.76
C PRO A 422 -6.45 -4.56 -23.34
N GLY A 423 -6.25 -3.70 -22.36
CA GLY A 423 -6.64 -3.96 -20.98
C GLY A 423 -8.15 -4.04 -20.80
N LYS A 424 -8.57 -4.68 -19.72
CA LYS A 424 -9.99 -4.88 -19.39
C LYS A 424 -10.24 -4.56 -17.92
N TYR A 425 -11.25 -3.74 -17.70
CA TYR A 425 -11.92 -3.61 -16.40
C TYR A 425 -13.13 -4.52 -16.39
N VAL A 426 -13.22 -5.44 -15.45
CA VAL A 426 -14.31 -6.40 -15.38
C VAL A 426 -15.18 -6.09 -14.16
N PRO A 427 -16.43 -5.62 -14.35
CA PRO A 427 -17.37 -5.44 -13.24
C PRO A 427 -17.58 -6.74 -12.47
N VAL A 428 -17.76 -6.64 -11.15
CA VAL A 428 -17.91 -7.83 -10.29
C VAL A 428 -19.06 -8.72 -10.70
N LYS A 429 -20.16 -8.15 -11.20
CA LYS A 429 -21.31 -8.92 -11.71
C LYS A 429 -20.93 -9.81 -12.89
N GLU A 430 -20.12 -9.30 -13.81
CA GLU A 430 -19.62 -10.07 -14.95
C GLU A 430 -18.63 -11.14 -14.52
N THR A 431 -17.81 -10.85 -13.52
CA THR A 431 -16.91 -11.84 -12.90
C THR A 431 -17.69 -13.00 -12.30
N ILE A 432 -18.71 -12.72 -11.50
CA ILE A 432 -19.56 -13.74 -10.87
C ILE A 432 -20.26 -14.56 -11.95
N ARG A 433 -20.88 -13.91 -12.94
CA ARG A 433 -21.57 -14.56 -14.04
C ARG A 433 -20.64 -15.51 -14.81
N GLY A 434 -19.43 -15.06 -15.10
CA GLY A 434 -18.46 -15.84 -15.86
C GLY A 434 -17.98 -17.08 -15.12
N PHE A 435 -17.60 -16.95 -13.87
CA PHE A 435 -17.18 -18.10 -13.06
C PHE A 435 -18.33 -19.07 -12.79
N ARG A 436 -19.53 -18.54 -12.59
CA ARG A 436 -20.73 -19.37 -12.43
C ARG A 436 -20.97 -20.23 -13.66
N ALA A 437 -20.89 -19.65 -14.85
CA ALA A 437 -21.06 -20.39 -16.10
C ALA A 437 -20.03 -21.54 -16.26
N ILE A 438 -18.79 -21.32 -15.82
CA ILE A 438 -17.76 -22.38 -15.85
C ILE A 438 -18.10 -23.49 -14.84
N ILE A 439 -18.48 -23.11 -13.61
CA ILE A 439 -18.80 -24.07 -12.54
C ILE A 439 -20.01 -24.94 -12.93
N ASP A 440 -21.07 -24.33 -13.49
CA ASP A 440 -22.31 -24.99 -13.84
C ASP A 440 -22.20 -25.85 -15.11
N GLY A 441 -21.05 -25.81 -15.79
CA GLY A 441 -20.76 -26.65 -16.96
C GLY A 441 -21.23 -26.09 -18.30
N GLU A 442 -21.73 -24.87 -18.34
CA GLU A 442 -22.15 -24.22 -19.60
C GLU A 442 -20.98 -24.00 -20.57
N MET A 443 -19.75 -24.02 -20.05
CA MET A 443 -18.51 -23.81 -20.80
C MET A 443 -17.76 -25.11 -21.11
N ASP A 444 -18.31 -26.27 -20.80
CA ASP A 444 -17.59 -27.55 -20.90
C ASP A 444 -17.15 -27.89 -22.32
N GLU A 445 -17.90 -27.49 -23.33
CA GLU A 445 -17.61 -27.74 -24.76
C GLU A 445 -16.51 -26.85 -25.35
N TYR A 446 -16.11 -25.75 -24.64
CA TYR A 446 -15.13 -24.81 -25.14
C TYR A 446 -13.72 -25.18 -24.71
N PRO A 447 -12.69 -24.91 -25.58
CA PRO A 447 -11.30 -25.22 -25.24
C PRO A 447 -10.76 -24.35 -24.12
N GLU A 448 -9.91 -24.90 -23.28
CA GLU A 448 -9.26 -24.24 -22.15
C GLU A 448 -8.54 -22.93 -22.55
N ALA A 449 -7.87 -22.93 -23.71
CA ALA A 449 -7.11 -21.80 -24.22
C ALA A 449 -7.96 -20.53 -24.45
N ALA A 450 -9.26 -20.70 -24.67
CA ALA A 450 -10.18 -19.58 -24.88
C ALA A 450 -10.38 -18.69 -23.62
N PHE A 451 -10.17 -19.25 -22.44
CA PHE A 451 -10.35 -18.57 -21.16
C PHE A 451 -9.12 -17.78 -20.71
N PHE A 452 -8.03 -17.92 -21.43
CA PHE A 452 -6.76 -17.25 -21.07
C PHE A 452 -6.74 -15.80 -21.54
N ASN A 453 -6.40 -14.90 -20.60
CA ASN A 453 -6.16 -13.47 -20.85
C ASN A 453 -7.35 -12.77 -21.55
N VAL A 454 -8.52 -12.96 -21.02
CA VAL A 454 -9.78 -12.33 -21.45
C VAL A 454 -10.42 -11.58 -20.29
N GLY A 455 -11.31 -10.64 -20.58
CA GLY A 455 -12.07 -9.91 -19.57
C GLY A 455 -13.31 -10.70 -19.13
N THR A 456 -14.38 -10.64 -19.90
CA THR A 456 -15.67 -11.28 -19.59
C THR A 456 -15.78 -12.69 -20.18
N ILE A 457 -16.76 -13.44 -19.70
CA ILE A 457 -17.06 -14.77 -20.25
C ILE A 457 -17.49 -14.71 -21.71
N ASP A 458 -18.15 -13.65 -22.13
CA ASP A 458 -18.55 -13.46 -23.53
C ASP A 458 -17.34 -13.36 -24.46
N GLU A 459 -16.28 -12.68 -24.01
CA GLU A 459 -15.00 -12.63 -24.75
C GLU A 459 -14.34 -14.00 -24.86
N ALA A 460 -14.44 -14.83 -23.81
CA ALA A 460 -13.96 -16.21 -23.83
C ALA A 460 -14.73 -17.05 -24.85
N VAL A 461 -16.04 -16.91 -24.91
CA VAL A 461 -16.90 -17.61 -25.90
C VAL A 461 -16.58 -17.18 -27.33
N GLU A 462 -16.41 -15.90 -27.59
CA GLU A 462 -16.01 -15.40 -28.91
C GLU A 462 -14.63 -15.92 -29.32
N LYS A 463 -13.68 -15.91 -28.39
CA LYS A 463 -12.35 -16.49 -28.63
C LYS A 463 -12.42 -17.99 -28.91
N ALA A 464 -13.24 -18.71 -28.16
CA ALA A 464 -13.48 -20.15 -28.37
C ALA A 464 -14.00 -20.44 -29.77
N LYS A 465 -15.00 -19.68 -30.22
CA LYS A 465 -15.57 -19.82 -31.57
C LYS A 465 -14.54 -19.60 -32.67
N LYS A 466 -13.65 -18.62 -32.50
CA LYS A 466 -12.54 -18.36 -33.42
C LYS A 466 -11.53 -19.51 -33.44
N LEU A 467 -11.19 -20.07 -32.28
CA LEU A 467 -10.26 -21.19 -32.16
C LEU A 467 -10.82 -22.48 -32.75
N MET A 468 -12.12 -22.71 -32.60
CA MET A 468 -12.79 -23.91 -33.14
C MET A 468 -13.05 -23.82 -34.65
N ALA A 469 -13.01 -22.61 -35.24
CA ALA A 469 -13.16 -22.38 -36.67
C ALA A 469 -11.86 -22.48 -37.48
N GLN A 470 -10.73 -22.54 -36.80
CA GLN A 470 -9.38 -22.78 -37.39
C GLN A 470 -9.07 -24.27 -37.43
#